data_31b7802bdcfc32dbd5a8de0a41d48532
#
_entry.id   31b7802bdcfc32dbd5a8de0a41d48532
#
_cell.length_a   1.000
_cell.length_b   1.000
_cell.length_c   1.000
_cell.angle_alpha   90.00
_cell.angle_beta   90.00
_cell.angle_gamma   90.00
#
_symmetry.space_group_name_H-M   'P 1'
#
loop_
_entity.id
_entity.type
_entity.pdbx_description
1 polymer ?
#
loop_
_entity_poly.entity_id
_entity_poly.type
_entity_poly.pdbx_seq_one_letter_code
_entity_poly.pdbx_strand_id
1 'polypeptide(L)' 'MLKITGVSKYKGSTYMIEFEKGETAFLNYEIVSAYGLRAGLDA' A
#
# COMPACT_ATOMS: atom_id res chain seq x y z
N MET A 1 0.44 15.21 -0.06
CA MET A 1 0.13 13.90 -0.62
C MET A 1 1.09 12.87 -0.08
N LEU A 2 0.63 11.66 0.03
CA LEU A 2 1.45 10.60 0.61
C LEU A 2 2.09 9.77 -0.48
N LYS A 3 3.36 9.51 -0.33
CA LYS A 3 4.07 8.67 -1.29
C LYS A 3 4.23 7.28 -0.70
N ILE A 4 3.90 6.29 -1.49
CA ILE A 4 4.01 4.90 -1.07
C ILE A 4 5.46 4.45 -1.28
N THR A 5 6.10 4.01 -0.20
CA THR A 5 7.47 3.56 -0.28
C THR A 5 7.58 2.04 -0.34
N GLY A 6 6.53 1.34 0.06
CA GLY A 6 6.56 -0.11 -0.01
C GLY A 6 5.16 -0.70 0.04
N VAL A 7 5.01 -1.83 -0.63
CA VAL A 7 3.78 -2.61 -0.61
C VAL A 7 4.18 -4.05 -0.39
N SER A 8 3.66 -4.66 0.67
CA SER A 8 4.01 -6.03 1.02
C SER A 8 2.76 -6.82 1.34
N LYS A 9 2.80 -8.10 1.01
CA LYS A 9 1.72 -8.99 1.37
C LYS A 9 1.81 -9.26 2.87
N TYR A 10 0.73 -9.00 3.59
CA TYR A 10 0.72 -9.17 5.02
C TYR A 10 0.11 -10.51 5.42
N LYS A 11 -1.15 -10.73 5.06
CA LYS A 11 -1.84 -11.95 5.48
C LYS A 11 -3.02 -12.18 4.55
N GLY A 12 -3.09 -13.36 3.97
CA GLY A 12 -4.17 -13.68 3.04
C GLY A 12 -4.28 -12.65 1.92
N SER A 13 -5.39 -11.96 1.83
CA SER A 13 -5.62 -10.93 0.82
C SER A 13 -5.26 -9.53 1.31
N THR A 14 -4.71 -9.40 2.52
CA THR A 14 -4.39 -8.11 3.09
C THR A 14 -2.96 -7.73 2.73
N TYR A 15 -2.78 -6.48 2.31
CA TYR A 15 -1.47 -5.94 1.99
C TYR A 15 -1.14 -4.80 2.92
N MET A 16 0.12 -4.69 3.27
CA MET A 16 0.62 -3.60 4.10
C MET A 16 1.24 -2.55 3.19
N ILE A 17 0.71 -1.33 3.30
CA ILE A 17 1.18 -0.22 2.50
C ILE A 17 2.00 0.70 3.40
N GLU A 18 3.24 0.95 3.02
CA GLU A 18 4.12 1.84 3.78
C GLU A 18 4.25 3.17 3.07
N PHE A 19 4.17 4.24 3.85
CA PHE A 19 4.28 5.60 3.33
C PHE A 19 5.58 6.22 3.79
N GLU A 20 6.03 7.24 3.05
CA GLU A 20 7.33 7.83 3.32
C GLU A 20 7.41 8.50 4.68
N LYS A 21 6.27 8.85 5.27
CA LYS A 21 6.25 9.45 6.59
C LYS A 21 6.33 8.43 7.72
N GLY A 22 6.47 7.17 7.39
CA GLY A 22 6.53 6.12 8.39
C GLY A 22 5.18 5.55 8.77
N GLU A 23 4.12 6.02 8.12
CA GLU A 23 2.79 5.50 8.36
C GLU A 23 2.58 4.21 7.59
N THR A 24 1.69 3.37 8.10
CA THR A 24 1.33 2.13 7.42
C THR A 24 -0.18 2.00 7.36
N ALA A 25 -0.65 1.28 6.36
CA ALA A 25 -2.07 0.99 6.23
C ALA A 25 -2.24 -0.44 5.74
N PHE A 26 -3.32 -1.08 6.17
CA PHE A 26 -3.61 -2.44 5.74
C PHE A 26 -4.82 -2.39 4.83
N LEU A 27 -4.66 -2.83 3.61
CA LEU A 27 -5.71 -2.78 2.61
C LEU A 27 -5.90 -4.14 1.96
N ASN A 28 -7.12 -4.39 1.56
CA ASN A 28 -7.47 -5.62 0.86
C ASN A 28 -6.86 -5.59 -0.54
N TYR A 29 -6.52 -6.77 -1.06
CA TYR A 29 -5.94 -6.90 -2.38
C TYR A 29 -6.82 -6.24 -3.45
N GLU A 30 -8.15 -6.34 -3.30
CA GLU A 30 -9.04 -5.72 -4.27
C GLU A 30 -8.86 -4.22 -4.33
N ILE A 31 -8.65 -3.60 -3.18
CA ILE A 31 -8.41 -2.16 -3.12
C ILE A 31 -7.07 -1.82 -3.76
N VAL A 32 -6.05 -2.60 -3.39
CA VAL A 32 -4.70 -2.37 -3.92
C VAL A 32 -4.70 -2.50 -5.45
N SER A 33 -5.37 -3.53 -5.95
CA SER A 33 -5.44 -3.77 -7.39
C SER A 33 -6.27 -2.71 -8.10
N ALA A 34 -7.40 -2.32 -7.50
CA ALA A 34 -8.31 -1.36 -8.12
C ALA A 34 -7.65 0.00 -8.31
N TYR A 35 -6.84 0.41 -7.35
CA TYR A 35 -6.18 1.71 -7.40
C TYR A 35 -4.76 1.63 -7.94
N GLY A 36 -4.25 0.44 -8.23
CA GLY A 36 -2.91 0.29 -8.75
C GLY A 36 -1.84 0.72 -7.76
N LEU A 37 -2.07 0.46 -6.50
CA LEU A 37 -1.13 0.88 -5.46
C LEU A 37 0.16 0.09 -5.55
N ARG A 38 1.29 0.78 -5.50
CA ARG A 38 2.59 0.14 -5.58
C ARG A 38 3.65 1.07 -5.02
N ALA A 39 4.82 0.51 -4.73
CA ALA A 39 5.94 1.30 -4.25
C ALA A 39 6.30 2.34 -5.31
N GLY A 40 6.53 3.56 -4.85
CA GLY A 40 6.85 4.66 -5.74
C GLY A 40 5.63 5.44 -6.20
N LEU A 41 4.44 4.97 -5.89
CA LEU A 41 3.22 5.68 -6.26
C LEU A 41 3.03 6.88 -5.36
N ASP A 42 2.73 8.01 -5.98
CA ASP A 42 2.50 9.25 -5.25
C ASP A 42 1.00 9.51 -5.22
N ALA A 43 0.42 9.33 -4.08
CA ALA A 43 -1.04 9.45 -3.93
C ALA A 43 -1.46 10.78 -3.33
#